data_c18e478e803e7cea445d018fc638285a
#
_entry.id   c18e478e803e7cea445d018fc638285a
#
_cell.length_a   1.000
_cell.length_b   1.000
_cell.length_c   1.000
_cell.angle_alpha   90.00
_cell.angle_beta   90.00
_cell.angle_gamma   90.00
#
_symmetry.space_group_name_H-M   'P 1'
#
loop_
_entity.id
_entity.type
_entity.pdbx_description
1 polymer ?
#
loop_
_entity_poly.entity_id
_entity_poly.type
_entity_poly.pdbx_seq_one_letter_code
_entity_poly.pdbx_strand_id
1 'polypeptide(L)'
;MQKATVPIGVASNKKEALETAMKNIERTYGKGSIMRLGDSMNLSVEVIPTGSLALDLALGIGGIPKGRIIEIYGPESSGKTTLALHILAQAQKLGGEVAFIDAEHALDPAYARALGVNIDELLISQPDTGEQALEITESLVRSGAIDVVVVDSVAALVPKTEIEGEMGDAYVGLHARLMSQALRKLAGAINKTNCIVVFINQLREKVGVMYGNPEVTTGGRALKFYSSVRIEVRRTETLEENKEKVGNHTRAKVVKNKMAPPFREAEFDVMYGEGISRNSELVDLGIKLDLVQKSGSWYSYKGQSWQGKKGVTAYLKENPDVASELEAAIRKDFFKLMGSQSLIAAKAAGRAAEENDAGKGEEARENIGESTEAIPY
;
A
#
# COMPACT_ATOMS: atom_id res chain seq x y z
N MET A 1 27.08 12.85 -40.77
CA MET A 1 26.53 11.58 -40.25
C MET A 1 25.26 11.25 -41.00
N GLN A 2 25.34 10.30 -41.94
CA GLN A 2 24.20 9.87 -42.77
C GLN A 2 23.25 9.02 -41.92
N LYS A 3 21.98 9.41 -41.83
CA LYS A 3 20.92 8.58 -41.30
C LYS A 3 20.68 7.40 -42.22
N ALA A 4 20.98 6.18 -41.78
CA ALA A 4 20.67 4.96 -42.51
C ALA A 4 19.14 4.82 -42.60
N THR A 5 18.60 5.02 -43.81
CA THR A 5 17.20 4.75 -44.15
C THR A 5 17.02 3.24 -44.29
N VAL A 6 16.30 2.61 -43.35
CA VAL A 6 15.89 1.20 -43.47
C VAL A 6 14.84 1.08 -44.56
N PRO A 7 14.95 0.11 -45.51
CA PRO A 7 14.00 -0.06 -46.60
C PRO A 7 12.59 -0.35 -46.10
N ILE A 8 11.59 0.36 -46.59
CA ILE A 8 10.18 0.35 -46.16
C ILE A 8 9.57 -1.08 -46.21
N GLY A 9 9.98 -1.94 -47.14
CA GLY A 9 9.48 -3.31 -47.25
C GLY A 9 9.84 -4.27 -46.12
N VAL A 10 11.01 -4.07 -45.46
CA VAL A 10 11.46 -4.92 -44.34
C VAL A 10 10.72 -4.57 -43.05
N ALA A 11 10.32 -3.31 -42.90
CA ALA A 11 9.56 -2.84 -41.73
C ALA A 11 8.10 -3.33 -41.74
N SER A 12 7.46 -3.43 -42.90
CA SER A 12 6.11 -3.96 -43.10
C SER A 12 6.03 -5.46 -42.71
N ASN A 13 6.95 -6.26 -43.22
CA ASN A 13 7.01 -7.70 -42.95
C ASN A 13 7.23 -8.01 -41.44
N LYS A 14 8.06 -7.18 -40.77
CA LYS A 14 8.28 -7.35 -39.30
C LYS A 14 7.03 -7.03 -38.48
N LYS A 15 6.27 -6.01 -38.85
CA LYS A 15 5.06 -5.61 -38.15
C LYS A 15 3.97 -6.69 -38.31
N GLU A 16 3.78 -7.22 -39.48
CA GLU A 16 2.82 -8.29 -39.80
C GLU A 16 3.18 -9.61 -39.11
N ALA A 17 4.47 -9.97 -39.09
CA ALA A 17 4.97 -11.12 -38.33
C ALA A 17 4.73 -10.98 -36.83
N LEU A 18 4.93 -9.78 -36.25
CA LEU A 18 4.67 -9.49 -34.84
C LEU A 18 3.17 -9.61 -34.50
N GLU A 19 2.30 -9.05 -35.34
CA GLU A 19 0.84 -9.16 -35.16
C GLU A 19 0.36 -10.62 -35.23
N THR A 20 0.91 -11.41 -36.14
CA THR A 20 0.64 -12.84 -36.24
C THR A 20 1.10 -13.60 -34.99
N ALA A 21 2.30 -13.27 -34.49
CA ALA A 21 2.81 -13.86 -33.24
C ALA A 21 1.93 -13.50 -32.03
N MET A 22 1.50 -12.22 -31.92
CA MET A 22 0.58 -11.78 -30.84
C MET A 22 -0.75 -12.53 -30.89
N LYS A 23 -1.38 -12.66 -32.07
CA LYS A 23 -2.62 -13.43 -32.27
C LYS A 23 -2.47 -14.90 -31.86
N ASN A 24 -1.33 -15.51 -32.21
CA ASN A 24 -1.06 -16.91 -31.85
C ASN A 24 -0.88 -17.08 -30.32
N ILE A 25 -0.21 -16.14 -29.67
CA ILE A 25 -0.05 -16.12 -28.20
C ILE A 25 -1.41 -15.99 -27.54
N GLU A 26 -2.24 -15.05 -27.96
CA GLU A 26 -3.59 -14.87 -27.41
C GLU A 26 -4.50 -16.09 -27.63
N ARG A 27 -4.37 -16.77 -28.78
CA ARG A 27 -5.11 -18.01 -29.04
C ARG A 27 -4.69 -19.15 -28.13
N THR A 28 -3.40 -19.24 -27.80
CA THR A 28 -2.83 -20.32 -26.99
C THR A 28 -3.00 -20.09 -25.50
N TYR A 29 -2.84 -18.86 -25.05
CA TYR A 29 -2.76 -18.52 -23.61
C TYR A 29 -3.94 -17.67 -23.12
N GLY A 30 -4.85 -17.30 -24.02
CA GLY A 30 -6.00 -16.47 -23.71
C GLY A 30 -5.81 -14.99 -24.03
N LYS A 31 -6.93 -14.28 -24.18
CA LYS A 31 -6.97 -12.86 -24.49
C LYS A 31 -6.32 -12.04 -23.37
N GLY A 32 -5.44 -11.10 -23.74
CA GLY A 32 -4.69 -10.28 -22.76
C GLY A 32 -3.40 -10.93 -22.24
N SER A 33 -3.00 -12.12 -22.74
CA SER A 33 -1.72 -12.76 -22.40
C SER A 33 -0.50 -12.00 -22.93
N ILE A 34 -0.69 -11.18 -23.95
CA ILE A 34 0.28 -10.23 -24.48
C ILE A 34 -0.42 -8.93 -24.85
N MET A 35 0.18 -7.78 -24.51
CA MET A 35 -0.34 -6.46 -24.86
C MET A 35 0.80 -5.47 -25.05
N ARG A 36 0.55 -4.39 -25.77
CA ARG A 36 1.49 -3.27 -25.81
C ARG A 36 1.31 -2.42 -24.55
N LEU A 37 2.41 -2.04 -23.91
CA LEU A 37 2.35 -1.24 -22.67
C LEU A 37 1.59 0.08 -22.87
N GLY A 38 1.67 0.69 -24.05
CA GLY A 38 0.91 1.90 -24.37
C GLY A 38 -0.62 1.72 -24.40
N ASP A 39 -1.09 0.52 -24.74
CA ASP A 39 -2.53 0.19 -24.76
C ASP A 39 -3.09 0.00 -23.34
N SER A 40 -2.21 -0.19 -22.34
CA SER A 40 -2.54 -0.38 -20.93
C SER A 40 -2.36 0.88 -20.08
N MET A 41 -2.10 2.04 -20.66
CA MET A 41 -1.80 3.30 -19.93
C MET A 41 -2.95 3.84 -19.06
N ASN A 42 -4.14 3.24 -19.08
CA ASN A 42 -5.27 3.58 -18.21
C ASN A 42 -5.39 2.68 -16.96
N LEU A 43 -4.40 1.87 -16.65
CA LEU A 43 -4.39 1.08 -15.41
C LEU A 43 -3.95 1.97 -14.25
N SER A 44 -4.89 2.76 -13.71
CA SER A 44 -4.74 3.29 -12.36
C SER A 44 -4.61 2.11 -11.40
N VAL A 45 -3.51 2.05 -10.65
CA VAL A 45 -3.31 1.00 -9.66
C VAL A 45 -4.35 1.20 -8.56
N GLU A 46 -5.26 0.24 -8.38
CA GLU A 46 -6.18 0.25 -7.25
C GLU A 46 -5.41 0.12 -5.95
N VAL A 47 -5.80 0.89 -4.94
CA VAL A 47 -5.13 0.95 -3.65
C VAL A 47 -6.11 0.87 -2.49
N ILE A 48 -5.62 0.42 -1.35
CA ILE A 48 -6.30 0.52 -0.06
C ILE A 48 -5.50 1.52 0.79
N PRO A 49 -6.14 2.57 1.36
CA PRO A 49 -5.47 3.51 2.25
C PRO A 49 -4.87 2.80 3.47
N THR A 50 -3.77 3.32 4.00
CA THR A 50 -3.11 2.72 5.16
C THR A 50 -3.74 3.10 6.49
N GLY A 51 -4.62 4.12 6.51
CA GLY A 51 -5.10 4.76 7.72
C GLY A 51 -4.25 5.95 8.17
N SER A 52 -3.02 6.08 7.65
CA SER A 52 -2.16 7.26 7.81
C SER A 52 -2.10 8.01 6.49
N LEU A 53 -2.56 9.26 6.49
CA LEU A 53 -2.49 10.13 5.31
C LEU A 53 -1.04 10.40 4.91
N ALA A 54 -0.16 10.61 5.89
CA ALA A 54 1.26 10.84 5.64
C ALA A 54 1.91 9.64 4.93
N LEU A 55 1.56 8.40 5.35
CA LEU A 55 2.08 7.20 4.71
C LEU A 55 1.49 6.97 3.32
N ASP A 56 0.21 7.24 3.12
CA ASP A 56 -0.44 7.18 1.80
C ASP A 56 0.25 8.12 0.81
N LEU A 57 0.62 9.33 1.27
CA LEU A 57 1.40 10.30 0.52
C LEU A 57 2.83 9.80 0.25
N ALA A 58 3.50 9.20 1.23
CA ALA A 58 4.86 8.65 1.06
C ALA A 58 4.89 7.47 0.07
N LEU A 59 3.83 6.65 0.03
CA LEU A 59 3.66 5.57 -0.94
C LEU A 59 3.50 6.07 -2.38
N GLY A 60 3.05 7.30 -2.57
CA GLY A 60 3.02 7.97 -3.87
C GLY A 60 1.86 7.61 -4.78
N ILE A 61 1.02 6.67 -4.38
CA ILE A 61 -0.17 6.20 -5.10
C ILE A 61 -1.44 6.30 -4.25
N GLY A 62 -1.34 6.84 -3.01
CA GLY A 62 -2.47 7.06 -2.12
C GLY A 62 -2.86 5.88 -1.23
N GLY A 63 -2.03 4.84 -1.15
CA GLY A 63 -2.26 3.66 -0.31
C GLY A 63 -1.41 2.48 -0.72
N ILE A 64 -1.75 1.28 -0.21
CA ILE A 64 -1.11 0.02 -0.62
C ILE A 64 -1.74 -0.55 -1.89
N PRO A 65 -0.92 -0.97 -2.88
CA PRO A 65 -1.41 -1.47 -4.16
C PRO A 65 -2.09 -2.82 -4.02
N LYS A 66 -3.29 -2.99 -4.62
CA LYS A 66 -3.97 -4.27 -4.75
C LYS A 66 -3.18 -5.25 -5.62
N GLY A 67 -3.36 -6.54 -5.39
CA GLY A 67 -2.68 -7.59 -6.13
C GLY A 67 -1.19 -7.70 -5.84
N ARG A 68 -0.73 -7.28 -4.66
CA ARG A 68 0.69 -7.19 -4.31
C ARG A 68 1.01 -7.75 -2.92
N ILE A 69 2.25 -8.17 -2.77
CA ILE A 69 2.85 -8.55 -1.49
C ILE A 69 3.50 -7.31 -0.89
N ILE A 70 3.15 -7.03 0.37
CA ILE A 70 3.67 -5.92 1.17
C ILE A 70 4.43 -6.50 2.36
N GLU A 71 5.57 -5.94 2.71
CA GLU A 71 6.29 -6.26 3.94
C GLU A 71 6.32 -5.04 4.84
N ILE A 72 5.81 -5.17 6.06
CA ILE A 72 5.91 -4.19 7.14
C ILE A 72 6.87 -4.77 8.18
N TYR A 73 7.98 -4.09 8.45
CA TYR A 73 8.98 -4.62 9.36
C TYR A 73 9.57 -3.54 10.26
N GLY A 74 10.14 -3.95 11.36
CA GLY A 74 10.77 -3.06 12.33
C GLY A 74 11.03 -3.74 13.67
N PRO A 75 11.60 -3.01 14.63
CA PRO A 75 11.79 -3.48 16.00
C PRO A 75 10.48 -3.88 16.67
N GLU A 76 10.58 -4.60 17.77
CA GLU A 76 9.43 -4.89 18.62
C GLU A 76 8.76 -3.59 19.13
N SER A 77 7.45 -3.63 19.31
CA SER A 77 6.64 -2.49 19.80
C SER A 77 6.77 -1.20 18.95
N SER A 78 7.12 -1.32 17.66
CA SER A 78 7.23 -0.17 16.75
C SER A 78 5.91 0.25 16.10
N GLY A 79 4.81 -0.49 16.31
CA GLY A 79 3.49 -0.20 15.71
C GLY A 79 3.20 -0.95 14.40
N LYS A 80 3.90 -2.04 14.10
CA LYS A 80 3.67 -2.85 12.88
C LYS A 80 2.27 -3.42 12.80
N THR A 81 1.85 -4.13 13.86
CA THR A 81 0.51 -4.72 13.97
C THR A 81 -0.57 -3.63 13.98
N THR A 82 -0.34 -2.51 14.67
CA THR A 82 -1.24 -1.34 14.65
C THR A 82 -1.46 -0.84 13.23
N LEU A 83 -0.39 -0.64 12.45
CA LEU A 83 -0.50 -0.21 11.05
C LEU A 83 -1.25 -1.25 10.20
N ALA A 84 -0.97 -2.54 10.37
CA ALA A 84 -1.67 -3.60 9.65
C ALA A 84 -3.16 -3.65 9.98
N LEU A 85 -3.55 -3.49 11.25
CA LEU A 85 -4.95 -3.41 11.66
C LEU A 85 -5.66 -2.18 11.09
N HIS A 86 -4.99 -1.03 11.02
CA HIS A 86 -5.56 0.14 10.32
C HIS A 86 -5.81 -0.14 8.83
N ILE A 87 -4.90 -0.86 8.16
CA ILE A 87 -5.09 -1.26 6.77
C ILE A 87 -6.32 -2.15 6.62
N LEU A 88 -6.52 -3.13 7.52
CA LEU A 88 -7.73 -3.98 7.52
C LEU A 88 -8.99 -3.14 7.74
N ALA A 89 -8.97 -2.22 8.71
CA ALA A 89 -10.10 -1.34 8.96
C ALA A 89 -10.44 -0.45 7.74
N GLN A 90 -9.44 0.02 7.00
CA GLN A 90 -9.69 0.78 5.78
C GLN A 90 -10.24 -0.11 4.65
N ALA A 91 -9.76 -1.36 4.52
CA ALA A 91 -10.30 -2.32 3.57
C ALA A 91 -11.78 -2.61 3.83
N GLN A 92 -12.16 -2.88 5.08
CA GLN A 92 -13.55 -3.11 5.48
C GLN A 92 -14.45 -1.87 5.23
N LYS A 93 -13.95 -0.66 5.49
CA LYS A 93 -14.67 0.60 5.17
C LYS A 93 -14.97 0.76 3.68
N LEU A 94 -14.17 0.15 2.82
CA LEU A 94 -14.39 0.10 1.37
C LEU A 94 -15.28 -1.07 0.94
N GLY A 95 -15.83 -1.84 1.88
CA GLY A 95 -16.66 -3.03 1.64
C GLY A 95 -15.85 -4.28 1.28
N GLY A 96 -14.55 -4.31 1.60
CA GLY A 96 -13.67 -5.44 1.32
C GLY A 96 -13.65 -6.46 2.45
N GLU A 97 -13.47 -7.74 2.07
CA GLU A 97 -13.30 -8.86 2.98
C GLU A 97 -11.84 -9.00 3.42
N VAL A 98 -11.63 -9.26 4.71
CA VAL A 98 -10.30 -9.25 5.31
C VAL A 98 -10.04 -10.46 6.19
N ALA A 99 -8.77 -10.88 6.24
CA ALA A 99 -8.32 -11.99 7.08
C ALA A 99 -7.03 -11.65 7.83
N PHE A 100 -6.90 -12.21 9.04
CA PHE A 100 -5.73 -12.08 9.89
C PHE A 100 -5.21 -13.49 10.27
N ILE A 101 -3.99 -13.80 9.90
CA ILE A 101 -3.30 -15.03 10.26
C ILE A 101 -2.40 -14.70 11.45
N ASP A 102 -2.86 -15.04 12.64
CA ASP A 102 -2.21 -14.75 13.92
C ASP A 102 -1.29 -15.90 14.32
N ALA A 103 -0.09 -15.93 13.78
CA ALA A 103 0.92 -16.95 14.13
C ALA A 103 1.62 -16.66 15.47
N GLU A 104 1.49 -15.45 16.02
CA GLU A 104 2.02 -15.12 17.36
C GLU A 104 0.99 -15.39 18.47
N HIS A 105 -0.27 -15.67 18.14
CA HIS A 105 -1.39 -15.84 19.09
C HIS A 105 -1.58 -14.64 20.03
N ALA A 106 -1.37 -13.44 19.51
CA ALA A 106 -1.27 -12.21 20.31
C ALA A 106 -2.27 -11.12 19.92
N LEU A 107 -3.21 -11.40 19.00
CA LEU A 107 -4.21 -10.42 18.58
C LEU A 107 -5.20 -10.14 19.72
N ASP A 108 -5.26 -8.89 20.14
CA ASP A 108 -6.28 -8.39 21.08
C ASP A 108 -7.51 -7.88 20.28
N PRO A 109 -8.69 -8.55 20.42
CA PRO A 109 -9.91 -8.12 19.73
C PRO A 109 -10.42 -6.75 20.19
N ALA A 110 -10.20 -6.38 21.46
CA ALA A 110 -10.62 -5.08 21.98
C ALA A 110 -9.78 -3.97 21.33
N TYR A 111 -8.47 -4.20 21.19
CA TYR A 111 -7.58 -3.27 20.50
C TYR A 111 -7.92 -3.17 19.00
N ALA A 112 -8.14 -4.29 18.33
CA ALA A 112 -8.53 -4.28 16.91
C ALA A 112 -9.81 -3.47 16.68
N ARG A 113 -10.83 -3.65 17.55
CA ARG A 113 -12.09 -2.87 17.51
C ARG A 113 -11.84 -1.38 17.73
N ALA A 114 -10.97 -1.01 18.67
CA ALA A 114 -10.62 0.39 18.96
C ALA A 114 -9.95 1.07 17.75
N LEU A 115 -9.21 0.31 16.94
CA LEU A 115 -8.61 0.79 15.68
C LEU A 115 -9.61 0.87 14.51
N GLY A 116 -10.87 0.47 14.73
CA GLY A 116 -11.95 0.54 13.76
C GLY A 116 -12.11 -0.71 12.89
N VAL A 117 -11.50 -1.84 13.28
CA VAL A 117 -11.75 -3.14 12.65
C VAL A 117 -13.12 -3.66 13.09
N ASN A 118 -13.96 -4.05 12.14
CA ASN A 118 -15.17 -4.83 12.40
C ASN A 118 -14.75 -6.28 12.70
N ILE A 119 -14.65 -6.60 14.00
CA ILE A 119 -14.18 -7.91 14.44
C ILE A 119 -15.17 -9.04 14.17
N ASP A 120 -16.46 -8.71 13.99
CA ASP A 120 -17.51 -9.70 13.72
C ASP A 120 -17.43 -10.22 12.27
N GLU A 121 -16.79 -9.45 11.37
CA GLU A 121 -16.54 -9.82 9.97
C GLU A 121 -15.05 -10.15 9.69
N LEU A 122 -14.17 -10.03 10.69
CA LEU A 122 -12.76 -10.36 10.53
C LEU A 122 -12.57 -11.88 10.56
N LEU A 123 -12.08 -12.46 9.47
CA LEU A 123 -11.63 -13.85 9.47
C LEU A 123 -10.30 -13.95 10.22
N ILE A 124 -10.25 -14.78 11.26
CA ILE A 124 -9.02 -15.05 12.02
C ILE A 124 -8.63 -16.51 11.92
N SER A 125 -7.32 -16.78 11.78
CA SER A 125 -6.74 -18.10 11.89
C SER A 125 -5.51 -18.07 12.77
N GLN A 126 -5.38 -19.06 13.64
CA GLN A 126 -4.24 -19.25 14.57
C GLN A 126 -3.58 -20.59 14.29
N PRO A 127 -2.71 -20.66 13.28
CA PRO A 127 -2.08 -21.90 12.84
C PRO A 127 -0.96 -22.33 13.77
N ASP A 128 -0.77 -23.66 13.93
CA ASP A 128 0.27 -24.26 14.76
C ASP A 128 1.65 -24.30 14.05
N THR A 129 1.66 -24.28 12.70
CA THR A 129 2.88 -24.41 11.90
C THR A 129 2.95 -23.36 10.80
N GLY A 130 4.17 -23.05 10.35
CA GLY A 130 4.39 -22.12 9.23
C GLY A 130 3.79 -22.62 7.92
N GLU A 131 3.83 -23.94 7.66
CA GLU A 131 3.18 -24.56 6.50
C GLU A 131 1.67 -24.31 6.51
N GLN A 132 1.01 -24.58 7.65
CA GLN A 132 -0.43 -24.39 7.83
C GLN A 132 -0.82 -22.92 7.61
N ALA A 133 -0.08 -21.99 8.21
CA ALA A 133 -0.29 -20.55 8.03
C ALA A 133 -0.28 -20.13 6.56
N LEU A 134 0.73 -20.60 5.82
CA LEU A 134 0.94 -20.23 4.42
C LEU A 134 -0.03 -20.93 3.47
N GLU A 135 -0.47 -22.17 3.79
CA GLU A 135 -1.50 -22.90 3.03
C GLU A 135 -2.88 -22.28 3.22
N ILE A 136 -3.24 -21.86 4.45
CA ILE A 136 -4.46 -21.11 4.72
C ILE A 136 -4.43 -19.78 3.96
N THR A 137 -3.32 -19.05 4.02
CA THR A 137 -3.13 -17.79 3.25
C THR A 137 -3.30 -18.05 1.75
N GLU A 138 -2.69 -19.11 1.19
CA GLU A 138 -2.83 -19.48 -0.22
C GLU A 138 -4.30 -19.77 -0.58
N SER A 139 -5.00 -20.50 0.25
CA SER A 139 -6.41 -20.89 0.04
C SER A 139 -7.32 -19.65 0.04
N LEU A 140 -7.14 -18.73 0.99
CA LEU A 140 -7.88 -17.46 1.06
C LEU A 140 -7.62 -16.59 -0.17
N VAL A 141 -6.36 -16.43 -0.58
CA VAL A 141 -5.99 -15.66 -1.78
C VAL A 141 -6.61 -16.29 -3.04
N ARG A 142 -6.54 -17.62 -3.19
CA ARG A 142 -7.07 -18.33 -4.37
C ARG A 142 -8.58 -18.29 -4.48
N SER A 143 -9.31 -18.10 -3.37
CA SER A 143 -10.75 -17.94 -3.39
C SER A 143 -11.22 -16.74 -4.23
N GLY A 144 -10.37 -15.70 -4.33
CA GLY A 144 -10.69 -14.43 -4.98
C GLY A 144 -11.73 -13.59 -4.24
N ALA A 145 -12.12 -14.00 -3.04
CA ALA A 145 -13.12 -13.31 -2.23
C ALA A 145 -12.50 -12.37 -1.18
N ILE A 146 -11.18 -12.46 -0.93
CA ILE A 146 -10.48 -11.70 0.11
C ILE A 146 -9.67 -10.56 -0.51
N ASP A 147 -9.87 -9.35 -0.01
CA ASP A 147 -9.13 -8.16 -0.45
C ASP A 147 -7.77 -8.02 0.26
N VAL A 148 -7.72 -8.30 1.57
CA VAL A 148 -6.48 -8.18 2.36
C VAL A 148 -6.32 -9.38 3.29
N VAL A 149 -5.13 -10.00 3.26
CA VAL A 149 -4.68 -10.97 4.26
C VAL A 149 -3.46 -10.39 4.98
N VAL A 150 -3.49 -10.34 6.31
CA VAL A 150 -2.34 -10.02 7.15
C VAL A 150 -1.78 -11.32 7.73
N VAL A 151 -0.46 -11.48 7.71
CA VAL A 151 0.26 -12.58 8.37
C VAL A 151 1.17 -11.98 9.45
N ASP A 152 0.84 -12.20 10.70
CA ASP A 152 1.58 -11.69 11.87
C ASP A 152 2.11 -12.84 12.75
N SER A 153 3.38 -13.11 12.77
CA SER A 153 4.45 -12.52 11.97
C SER A 153 5.27 -13.61 11.26
N VAL A 154 6.05 -13.19 10.25
CA VAL A 154 6.98 -14.11 9.55
C VAL A 154 7.91 -14.81 10.54
N ALA A 155 8.31 -14.13 11.62
CA ALA A 155 9.21 -14.70 12.63
C ALA A 155 8.60 -15.90 13.38
N ALA A 156 7.27 -15.98 13.47
CA ALA A 156 6.53 -17.05 14.15
C ALA A 156 6.15 -18.21 13.20
N LEU A 157 6.44 -18.13 11.91
CA LEU A 157 6.17 -19.19 10.95
C LEU A 157 7.19 -20.33 11.08
N VAL A 158 7.12 -21.07 12.16
CA VAL A 158 8.04 -22.19 12.44
C VAL A 158 7.70 -23.39 11.55
N PRO A 159 8.69 -23.97 10.82
CA PRO A 159 8.46 -25.17 10.04
C PRO A 159 8.02 -26.36 10.91
N LYS A 160 7.08 -27.15 10.40
CA LYS A 160 6.55 -28.33 11.10
C LYS A 160 7.66 -29.30 11.59
N THR A 161 8.65 -29.53 10.75
CA THR A 161 9.80 -30.41 11.09
C THR A 161 10.64 -29.88 12.25
N GLU A 162 10.67 -28.55 12.45
CA GLU A 162 11.35 -27.93 13.58
C GLU A 162 10.54 -28.07 14.87
N ILE A 163 9.19 -28.02 14.78
CA ILE A 163 8.28 -28.20 15.93
C ILE A 163 8.30 -29.67 16.40
N GLU A 164 8.35 -30.62 15.47
CA GLU A 164 8.34 -32.06 15.74
C GLU A 164 9.72 -32.62 16.12
N GLY A 165 10.79 -31.84 15.95
CA GLY A 165 12.17 -32.25 16.26
C GLY A 165 12.53 -32.16 17.74
N GLU A 166 13.70 -32.63 18.09
CA GLU A 166 14.20 -32.58 19.46
C GLU A 166 14.83 -31.20 19.78
N MET A 167 14.77 -30.81 21.07
CA MET A 167 15.42 -29.59 21.54
C MET A 167 16.95 -29.70 21.34
N GLY A 168 17.49 -28.74 20.55
CA GLY A 168 18.93 -28.69 20.24
C GLY A 168 19.28 -29.10 18.82
N ASP A 169 18.33 -29.63 18.05
CA ASP A 169 18.53 -29.93 16.64
C ASP A 169 18.77 -28.66 15.82
N ALA A 170 19.63 -28.74 14.81
CA ALA A 170 19.98 -27.64 13.96
C ALA A 170 19.14 -27.61 12.65
N TYR A 171 18.21 -26.71 12.56
CA TYR A 171 17.29 -26.58 11.40
C TYR A 171 17.67 -25.41 10.49
N VAL A 172 18.94 -25.26 10.16
CA VAL A 172 19.48 -24.14 9.38
C VAL A 172 18.80 -24.04 8.00
N GLY A 173 18.17 -22.91 7.74
CA GLY A 173 17.63 -22.56 6.44
C GLY A 173 16.25 -23.13 6.10
N LEU A 174 15.62 -23.94 6.95
CA LEU A 174 14.27 -24.48 6.69
C LEU A 174 13.24 -23.38 6.55
N HIS A 175 13.22 -22.42 7.47
CA HIS A 175 12.34 -21.26 7.43
C HIS A 175 12.49 -20.44 6.13
N ALA A 176 13.73 -20.17 5.69
CA ALA A 176 13.98 -19.48 4.43
C ALA A 176 13.52 -20.26 3.19
N ARG A 177 13.61 -21.61 3.25
CA ARG A 177 13.13 -22.50 2.19
C ARG A 177 11.62 -22.51 2.13
N LEU A 178 10.93 -22.61 3.28
CA LEU A 178 9.49 -22.55 3.42
C LEU A 178 8.95 -21.23 2.83
N MET A 179 9.49 -20.09 3.25
CA MET A 179 9.12 -18.79 2.72
C MET A 179 9.35 -18.66 1.21
N SER A 180 10.47 -19.15 0.70
CA SER A 180 10.77 -19.12 -0.74
C SER A 180 9.79 -19.96 -1.56
N GLN A 181 9.34 -21.10 -1.06
CA GLN A 181 8.36 -21.97 -1.70
C GLN A 181 6.97 -21.32 -1.70
N ALA A 182 6.52 -20.84 -0.55
CA ALA A 182 5.22 -20.20 -0.39
C ALA A 182 5.08 -18.94 -1.26
N LEU A 183 6.08 -18.04 -1.22
CA LEU A 183 6.03 -16.79 -1.99
C LEU A 183 5.99 -17.01 -3.52
N ARG A 184 6.62 -18.09 -4.02
CA ARG A 184 6.51 -18.47 -5.44
C ARG A 184 5.08 -18.86 -5.83
N LYS A 185 4.36 -19.58 -4.94
CA LYS A 185 2.96 -19.97 -5.18
C LYS A 185 2.02 -18.76 -5.04
N LEU A 186 2.20 -17.97 -3.97
CA LEU A 186 1.36 -16.83 -3.64
C LEU A 186 1.44 -15.71 -4.70
N ALA A 187 2.63 -15.39 -5.21
CA ALA A 187 2.81 -14.25 -6.11
C ALA A 187 1.94 -14.32 -7.37
N GLY A 188 1.79 -15.52 -7.96
CA GLY A 188 0.93 -15.72 -9.13
C GLY A 188 -0.56 -15.63 -8.82
N ALA A 189 -1.00 -16.13 -7.66
CA ALA A 189 -2.38 -16.07 -7.20
C ALA A 189 -2.78 -14.64 -6.84
N ILE A 190 -1.99 -13.96 -6.03
CA ILE A 190 -2.21 -12.58 -5.54
C ILE A 190 -2.44 -11.61 -6.70
N ASN A 191 -1.61 -11.69 -7.75
CA ASN A 191 -1.76 -10.81 -8.91
C ASN A 191 -3.04 -11.06 -9.72
N LYS A 192 -3.57 -12.30 -9.71
CA LYS A 192 -4.79 -12.66 -10.43
C LYS A 192 -6.07 -12.30 -9.68
N THR A 193 -6.03 -12.34 -8.35
CA THR A 193 -7.19 -12.12 -7.48
C THR A 193 -7.28 -10.69 -6.96
N ASN A 194 -6.30 -9.83 -7.28
CA ASN A 194 -6.17 -8.47 -6.73
C ASN A 194 -6.09 -8.41 -5.19
N CYS A 195 -5.86 -9.54 -4.53
CA CYS A 195 -5.69 -9.61 -3.09
C CYS A 195 -4.38 -8.95 -2.67
N ILE A 196 -4.37 -8.28 -1.53
CA ILE A 196 -3.15 -7.78 -0.87
C ILE A 196 -2.75 -8.77 0.20
N VAL A 197 -1.47 -9.17 0.23
CA VAL A 197 -0.94 -9.94 1.36
C VAL A 197 0.12 -9.11 2.06
N VAL A 198 -0.16 -8.78 3.33
CA VAL A 198 0.74 -8.03 4.21
C VAL A 198 1.46 -9.01 5.13
N PHE A 199 2.77 -9.09 5.00
CA PHE A 199 3.62 -9.83 5.93
C PHE A 199 4.22 -8.86 6.94
N ILE A 200 3.94 -9.09 8.22
CA ILE A 200 4.62 -8.41 9.32
C ILE A 200 5.90 -9.17 9.62
N ASN A 201 7.01 -8.46 9.79
CA ASN A 201 8.31 -9.07 10.02
C ASN A 201 9.07 -8.37 11.15
N GLN A 202 9.92 -9.13 11.83
CA GLN A 202 10.77 -8.63 12.90
C GLN A 202 12.20 -8.43 12.39
N LEU A 203 12.92 -7.52 13.03
CA LEU A 203 14.35 -7.33 12.84
C LEU A 203 15.13 -8.21 13.83
N ARG A 204 16.20 -8.81 13.35
CA ARG A 204 17.19 -9.55 14.12
C ARG A 204 18.55 -8.98 13.83
N GLU A 205 19.42 -8.98 14.79
CA GLU A 205 20.82 -8.60 14.60
C GLU A 205 21.65 -9.79 14.13
N LYS A 206 22.38 -9.58 13.06
CA LYS A 206 23.35 -10.56 12.57
C LYS A 206 24.66 -10.43 13.34
N VAL A 207 24.99 -11.47 14.11
CA VAL A 207 26.23 -11.52 14.88
C VAL A 207 27.45 -11.49 13.96
N GLY A 208 28.48 -10.72 14.33
CA GLY A 208 29.76 -10.67 13.62
C GLY A 208 29.84 -9.66 12.48
N VAL A 209 28.86 -8.77 12.30
CA VAL A 209 28.94 -7.66 11.34
C VAL A 209 29.66 -6.49 11.99
N MET A 210 30.93 -6.28 11.64
CA MET A 210 31.73 -5.15 12.17
C MET A 210 31.49 -3.84 11.42
N TYR A 211 31.02 -3.87 10.17
CA TYR A 211 30.76 -2.70 9.32
C TYR A 211 29.42 -2.83 8.59
N GLY A 212 28.66 -1.74 8.48
CA GLY A 212 27.35 -1.69 7.83
C GLY A 212 26.21 -1.94 8.82
N ASN A 213 24.97 -2.11 8.28
CA ASN A 213 23.78 -2.36 9.11
C ASN A 213 23.68 -3.86 9.46
N PRO A 214 23.77 -4.25 10.74
CA PRO A 214 23.63 -5.65 11.17
C PRO A 214 22.18 -6.15 11.14
N GLU A 215 21.19 -5.25 11.06
CA GLU A 215 19.77 -5.59 11.13
C GLU A 215 19.31 -6.34 9.88
N VAL A 216 18.70 -7.48 10.07
CA VAL A 216 18.11 -8.32 9.02
C VAL A 216 16.72 -8.77 9.39
N THR A 217 15.84 -8.89 8.40
CA THR A 217 14.50 -9.48 8.59
C THR A 217 14.57 -10.99 8.59
N THR A 218 13.65 -11.65 9.33
CA THR A 218 13.54 -13.12 9.39
C THR A 218 12.99 -13.71 8.08
N GLY A 219 13.01 -15.04 7.91
CA GLY A 219 12.47 -15.72 6.72
C GLY A 219 13.36 -15.65 5.47
N GLY A 220 14.63 -15.25 5.61
CA GLY A 220 15.61 -15.22 4.53
C GLY A 220 15.44 -14.03 3.57
N ARG A 221 15.85 -14.22 2.30
CA ARG A 221 15.86 -13.13 1.30
C ARG A 221 14.62 -13.09 0.41
N ALA A 222 13.79 -14.13 0.40
CA ALA A 222 12.72 -14.29 -0.58
C ALA A 222 11.71 -13.13 -0.49
N LEU A 223 11.25 -12.77 0.71
CA LEU A 223 10.28 -11.70 0.90
C LEU A 223 10.79 -10.34 0.41
N LYS A 224 12.10 -10.06 0.55
CA LYS A 224 12.73 -8.84 0.00
C LYS A 224 12.60 -8.73 -1.53
N PHE A 225 12.59 -9.86 -2.23
CA PHE A 225 12.44 -9.87 -3.70
C PHE A 225 10.97 -9.86 -4.12
N TYR A 226 10.12 -10.67 -3.48
CA TYR A 226 8.71 -10.81 -3.86
C TYR A 226 7.85 -9.61 -3.47
N SER A 227 8.12 -8.95 -2.36
CA SER A 227 7.38 -7.74 -1.96
C SER A 227 7.50 -6.63 -3.00
N SER A 228 6.38 -5.99 -3.31
CA SER A 228 6.31 -4.80 -4.16
C SER A 228 6.56 -3.52 -3.39
N VAL A 229 6.15 -3.49 -2.12
CA VAL A 229 6.37 -2.41 -1.17
C VAL A 229 6.96 -2.98 0.10
N ARG A 230 7.96 -2.29 0.68
CA ARG A 230 8.53 -2.61 1.99
C ARG A 230 8.54 -1.33 2.83
N ILE A 231 7.96 -1.43 4.01
CA ILE A 231 7.80 -0.31 4.94
C ILE A 231 8.54 -0.66 6.22
N GLU A 232 9.54 0.12 6.56
CA GLU A 232 10.23 0.06 7.84
C GLU A 232 9.50 0.96 8.84
N VAL A 233 9.08 0.40 9.98
CA VAL A 233 8.36 1.13 11.03
C VAL A 233 9.23 1.19 12.29
N ARG A 234 9.50 2.40 12.76
CA ARG A 234 10.30 2.64 13.96
C ARG A 234 9.63 3.66 14.88
N ARG A 235 9.62 3.36 16.17
CA ARG A 235 9.32 4.36 17.19
C ARG A 235 10.50 5.32 17.31
N THR A 236 10.24 6.62 17.27
CA THR A 236 11.27 7.66 17.42
C THR A 236 11.21 8.30 18.79
N GLU A 237 10.00 8.53 19.32
CA GLU A 237 9.80 9.21 20.60
C GLU A 237 8.58 8.60 21.30
N THR A 238 8.57 8.64 22.64
CA THR A 238 7.38 8.32 23.45
C THR A 238 6.66 9.60 23.79
N LEU A 239 5.36 9.65 23.51
CA LEU A 239 4.51 10.79 23.83
C LEU A 239 4.05 10.69 25.27
N GLU A 240 4.25 11.76 26.03
CA GLU A 240 3.87 11.84 27.44
C GLU A 240 2.85 12.96 27.68
N GLU A 241 1.90 12.70 28.53
CA GLU A 241 0.94 13.66 29.04
C GLU A 241 0.81 13.53 30.55
N ASN A 242 1.02 14.65 31.27
CA ASN A 242 0.99 14.66 32.74
C ASN A 242 1.91 13.59 33.38
N LYS A 243 3.04 13.28 32.76
CA LYS A 243 4.00 12.22 33.11
C LYS A 243 3.52 10.79 32.86
N GLU A 244 2.37 10.62 32.21
CA GLU A 244 1.89 9.33 31.73
C GLU A 244 2.20 9.14 30.25
N LYS A 245 2.59 7.93 29.87
CA LYS A 245 2.86 7.58 28.49
C LYS A 245 1.54 7.36 27.75
N VAL A 246 1.22 8.21 26.80
CA VAL A 246 -0.06 8.19 26.08
C VAL A 246 0.05 7.67 24.65
N GLY A 247 1.26 7.56 24.11
CA GLY A 247 1.46 7.10 22.74
C GLY A 247 2.93 7.13 22.33
N ASN A 248 3.16 6.93 21.05
CA ASN A 248 4.49 6.99 20.45
C ASN A 248 4.47 7.82 19.16
N HIS A 249 5.50 8.61 18.95
CA HIS A 249 5.79 9.17 17.63
C HIS A 249 6.50 8.10 16.80
N THR A 250 5.97 7.81 15.62
CA THR A 250 6.39 6.68 14.77
C THR A 250 6.81 7.21 13.41
N ARG A 251 7.93 6.70 12.93
CA ARG A 251 8.42 6.94 11.57
C ARG A 251 8.26 5.68 10.73
N ALA A 252 7.58 5.80 9.60
CA ALA A 252 7.45 4.77 8.58
C ALA A 252 8.24 5.19 7.34
N LYS A 253 9.23 4.37 6.96
CA LYS A 253 10.09 4.58 5.78
C LYS A 253 9.77 3.58 4.70
N VAL A 254 9.44 4.07 3.51
CA VAL A 254 9.19 3.23 2.33
C VAL A 254 10.54 2.87 1.69
N VAL A 255 11.14 1.75 2.11
CA VAL A 255 12.48 1.34 1.64
C VAL A 255 12.50 0.67 0.29
N LYS A 256 11.35 0.15 -0.16
CA LYS A 256 11.14 -0.41 -1.50
C LYS A 256 9.75 -0.07 -1.97
N ASN A 257 9.66 0.37 -3.22
CA ASN A 257 8.38 0.64 -3.87
C ASN A 257 8.53 0.39 -5.38
N LYS A 258 7.70 -0.51 -5.94
CA LYS A 258 7.68 -0.79 -7.39
C LYS A 258 6.67 0.09 -8.14
N MET A 259 5.83 0.87 -7.40
CA MET A 259 4.75 1.68 -7.97
C MET A 259 5.12 3.17 -8.06
N ALA A 260 6.02 3.64 -7.18
CA ALA A 260 6.46 5.03 -7.10
C ALA A 260 7.91 5.10 -6.61
N PRO A 261 8.59 6.26 -6.66
CA PRO A 261 9.94 6.42 -6.11
C PRO A 261 10.00 6.05 -4.64
N PRO A 262 10.94 5.15 -4.22
CA PRO A 262 11.10 4.73 -2.84
C PRO A 262 11.83 5.78 -1.98
N PHE A 263 12.11 5.43 -0.72
CA PHE A 263 12.87 6.17 0.29
C PHE A 263 12.18 7.41 0.86
N ARG A 264 10.86 7.52 0.65
CA ARG A 264 10.07 8.54 1.33
C ARG A 264 9.75 8.08 2.75
N GLU A 265 9.58 9.06 3.63
CA GLU A 265 9.29 8.84 5.04
C GLU A 265 7.97 9.52 5.40
N ALA A 266 7.22 8.88 6.27
CA ALA A 266 6.03 9.40 6.92
C ALA A 266 6.25 9.37 8.42
N GLU A 267 5.77 10.38 9.12
CA GLU A 267 5.79 10.47 10.57
C GLU A 267 4.36 10.70 11.06
N PHE A 268 3.97 9.97 12.08
CA PHE A 268 2.65 10.06 12.68
C PHE A 268 2.66 9.62 14.13
N ASP A 269 1.68 10.11 14.90
CA ASP A 269 1.50 9.76 16.29
C ASP A 269 0.58 8.53 16.39
N VAL A 270 1.02 7.51 17.14
CA VAL A 270 0.23 6.33 17.50
C VAL A 270 -0.16 6.46 18.97
N MET A 271 -1.44 6.70 19.22
CA MET A 271 -1.99 6.83 20.58
C MET A 271 -2.38 5.46 21.13
N TYR A 272 -2.10 5.21 22.40
CA TYR A 272 -2.49 3.96 23.05
C TYR A 272 -4.01 3.86 23.14
N GLY A 273 -4.56 2.73 22.69
CA GLY A 273 -6.00 2.47 22.65
C GLY A 273 -6.78 3.16 21.52
N GLU A 274 -6.18 4.12 20.79
CA GLU A 274 -6.84 4.83 19.69
C GLU A 274 -6.15 4.58 18.31
N GLY A 275 -4.86 4.18 18.31
CA GLY A 275 -4.07 3.96 17.10
C GLY A 275 -3.53 5.24 16.48
N ILE A 276 -3.47 5.30 15.14
CA ILE A 276 -2.91 6.43 14.40
C ILE A 276 -3.80 7.65 14.55
N SER A 277 -3.23 8.74 15.08
CA SER A 277 -3.94 10.00 15.30
C SER A 277 -4.07 10.81 14.01
N ARG A 278 -5.16 10.58 13.26
CA ARG A 278 -5.44 11.27 11.99
C ARG A 278 -5.42 12.80 12.13
N ASN A 279 -6.02 13.34 13.18
CA ASN A 279 -6.08 14.80 13.37
C ASN A 279 -4.70 15.39 13.67
N SER A 280 -3.83 14.65 14.35
CA SER A 280 -2.43 15.05 14.55
C SER A 280 -1.67 15.12 13.21
N GLU A 281 -1.85 14.12 12.34
CA GLU A 281 -1.27 14.11 11.00
C GLU A 281 -1.77 15.29 10.14
N LEU A 282 -3.09 15.60 10.19
CA LEU A 282 -3.65 16.73 9.45
C LEU A 282 -3.00 18.05 9.84
N VAL A 283 -2.72 18.24 11.13
CA VAL A 283 -2.01 19.43 11.63
C VAL A 283 -0.59 19.46 11.08
N ASP A 284 0.17 18.36 11.18
CA ASP A 284 1.56 18.31 10.73
C ASP A 284 1.69 18.50 9.21
N LEU A 285 0.83 17.85 8.44
CA LEU A 285 0.78 18.00 6.99
C LEU A 285 0.30 19.40 6.59
N GLY A 286 -0.68 19.94 7.32
CA GLY A 286 -1.18 21.31 7.13
C GLY A 286 -0.09 22.35 7.33
N ILE A 287 0.79 22.16 8.32
CA ILE A 287 1.96 23.02 8.54
C ILE A 287 2.95 22.89 7.37
N LYS A 288 3.27 21.67 6.95
CA LYS A 288 4.19 21.44 5.82
C LYS A 288 3.72 22.03 4.49
N LEU A 289 2.42 22.27 4.35
CA LEU A 289 1.76 22.87 3.16
C LEU A 289 1.39 24.34 3.34
N ASP A 290 1.77 24.96 4.45
CA ASP A 290 1.39 26.35 4.79
C ASP A 290 -0.14 26.59 4.90
N LEU A 291 -0.93 25.53 5.05
CA LEU A 291 -2.37 25.59 5.30
C LEU A 291 -2.69 25.90 6.76
N VAL A 292 -1.89 25.36 7.67
CA VAL A 292 -1.92 25.66 9.11
C VAL A 292 -0.68 26.46 9.45
N GLN A 293 -0.85 27.64 10.00
CA GLN A 293 0.26 28.50 10.39
C GLN A 293 0.75 28.13 11.79
N LYS A 294 2.08 28.03 11.98
CA LYS A 294 2.71 27.81 13.26
C LYS A 294 3.66 28.96 13.61
N SER A 295 3.42 29.61 14.73
CA SER A 295 4.30 30.67 15.26
C SER A 295 4.63 30.37 16.72
N GLY A 296 5.85 29.89 16.97
CA GLY A 296 6.26 29.40 18.28
C GLY A 296 5.36 28.23 18.75
N SER A 297 4.67 28.42 19.88
CA SER A 297 3.70 27.46 20.43
C SER A 297 2.27 27.65 19.92
N TRP A 298 2.02 28.65 19.08
CA TRP A 298 0.69 28.95 18.55
C TRP A 298 0.47 28.34 17.17
N TYR A 299 -0.73 27.79 16.99
CA TYR A 299 -1.19 27.18 15.75
C TYR A 299 -2.43 27.93 15.29
N SER A 300 -2.48 28.35 14.05
CA SER A 300 -3.62 29.12 13.50
C SER A 300 -4.15 28.49 12.22
N TYR A 301 -5.47 28.37 12.14
CA TYR A 301 -6.19 27.88 10.96
C TYR A 301 -7.51 28.62 10.82
N LYS A 302 -7.82 29.15 9.63
CA LYS A 302 -9.06 29.89 9.33
C LYS A 302 -9.39 31.00 10.33
N GLY A 303 -8.40 31.76 10.79
CA GLY A 303 -8.59 32.89 11.70
C GLY A 303 -8.77 32.51 13.17
N GLN A 304 -8.76 31.23 13.51
CA GLN A 304 -8.73 30.75 14.88
C GLN A 304 -7.31 30.36 15.27
N SER A 305 -6.98 30.45 16.57
CA SER A 305 -5.65 30.17 17.08
C SER A 305 -5.72 29.36 18.37
N TRP A 306 -4.82 28.38 18.49
CA TRP A 306 -4.71 27.49 19.65
C TRP A 306 -3.28 27.46 20.15
N GLN A 307 -3.12 27.38 21.47
CA GLN A 307 -1.82 27.18 22.09
C GLN A 307 -1.51 25.67 22.15
N GLY A 308 -0.40 25.27 21.54
CA GLY A 308 0.02 23.88 21.44
C GLY A 308 -0.73 23.06 20.38
N LYS A 309 -0.06 22.01 19.87
CA LYS A 309 -0.63 21.09 18.86
C LYS A 309 -1.92 20.41 19.35
N LYS A 310 -1.99 20.11 20.65
CA LYS A 310 -3.18 19.48 21.28
C LYS A 310 -4.46 20.30 21.11
N GLY A 311 -4.37 21.63 21.26
CA GLY A 311 -5.55 22.51 21.12
C GLY A 311 -6.18 22.42 19.73
N VAL A 312 -5.36 22.49 18.67
CA VAL A 312 -5.88 22.38 17.30
C VAL A 312 -6.31 20.93 16.98
N THR A 313 -5.63 19.90 17.49
CA THR A 313 -6.02 18.51 17.30
C THR A 313 -7.37 18.20 17.97
N ALA A 314 -7.61 18.71 19.18
CA ALA A 314 -8.89 18.60 19.87
C ALA A 314 -10.01 19.32 19.11
N TYR A 315 -9.74 20.53 18.63
CA TYR A 315 -10.68 21.27 17.81
C TYR A 315 -11.09 20.51 16.54
N LEU A 316 -10.13 19.88 15.84
CA LEU A 316 -10.43 19.05 14.66
C LEU A 316 -11.21 17.79 15.01
N LYS A 317 -11.02 17.22 16.22
CA LYS A 317 -11.78 16.07 16.71
C LYS A 317 -13.25 16.43 16.97
N GLU A 318 -13.50 17.64 17.51
CA GLU A 318 -14.84 18.17 17.78
C GLU A 318 -15.54 18.71 16.52
N ASN A 319 -14.78 19.04 15.46
CA ASN A 319 -15.27 19.61 14.21
C ASN A 319 -14.86 18.76 12.99
N PRO A 320 -15.51 17.59 12.76
CA PRO A 320 -15.13 16.65 11.68
C PRO A 320 -15.23 17.26 10.28
N ASP A 321 -16.17 18.20 10.07
CA ASP A 321 -16.31 18.90 8.78
C ASP A 321 -15.07 19.74 8.45
N VAL A 322 -14.52 20.43 9.46
CA VAL A 322 -13.29 21.23 9.31
C VAL A 322 -12.08 20.32 9.08
N ALA A 323 -12.02 19.17 9.77
CA ALA A 323 -10.98 18.19 9.54
C ALA A 323 -11.03 17.61 8.13
N SER A 324 -12.23 17.31 7.62
CA SER A 324 -12.44 16.79 6.26
C SER A 324 -12.07 17.83 5.20
N GLU A 325 -12.36 19.10 5.44
CA GLU A 325 -11.98 20.18 4.55
C GLU A 325 -10.46 20.39 4.51
N LEU A 326 -9.79 20.35 5.68
CA LEU A 326 -8.34 20.43 5.76
C LEU A 326 -7.69 19.25 5.03
N GLU A 327 -8.23 18.03 5.20
CA GLU A 327 -7.75 16.85 4.48
C GLU A 327 -7.92 17.01 2.96
N ALA A 328 -9.07 17.49 2.50
CA ALA A 328 -9.30 17.73 1.07
C ALA A 328 -8.31 18.75 0.50
N ALA A 329 -7.99 19.82 1.25
CA ALA A 329 -6.99 20.80 0.88
C ALA A 329 -5.58 20.18 0.82
N ILE A 330 -5.22 19.35 1.81
CA ILE A 330 -3.94 18.61 1.83
C ILE A 330 -3.84 17.69 0.62
N ARG A 331 -4.88 16.92 0.30
CA ARG A 331 -4.90 16.02 -0.86
C ARG A 331 -4.78 16.77 -2.18
N LYS A 332 -5.42 17.92 -2.30
CA LYS A 332 -5.32 18.80 -3.49
C LYS A 332 -3.91 19.31 -3.71
N ASP A 333 -3.23 19.68 -2.64
CA ASP A 333 -1.85 20.18 -2.67
C ASP A 333 -0.78 19.05 -2.59
N PHE A 334 -1.25 17.79 -2.56
CA PHE A 334 -0.42 16.59 -2.53
C PHE A 334 0.77 16.63 -3.51
N PHE A 335 0.53 17.12 -4.72
CA PHE A 335 1.58 17.20 -5.74
C PHE A 335 2.71 18.17 -5.38
N LYS A 336 2.46 19.16 -4.52
CA LYS A 336 3.53 20.04 -4.03
C LYS A 336 4.50 19.29 -3.11
N LEU A 337 3.98 18.36 -2.30
CA LEU A 337 4.78 17.51 -1.41
C LEU A 337 5.58 16.45 -2.18
N MET A 338 5.09 16.03 -3.35
CA MET A 338 5.66 14.94 -4.15
C MET A 338 6.85 15.38 -5.02
N GLY A 339 7.06 16.71 -5.21
CA GLY A 339 8.10 17.24 -6.09
C GLY A 339 7.78 17.12 -7.59
N SER A 340 8.58 17.77 -8.42
CA SER A 340 8.32 18.00 -9.84
C SER A 340 8.17 16.75 -10.74
N GLN A 341 8.63 15.59 -10.31
CA GLN A 341 8.55 14.36 -11.13
C GLN A 341 7.14 13.77 -11.20
N SER A 342 6.31 13.92 -10.15
CA SER A 342 4.91 13.49 -10.22
C SER A 342 4.00 14.49 -10.93
N LEU A 343 4.40 15.75 -11.04
CA LEU A 343 3.69 16.78 -11.82
C LEU A 343 3.62 16.45 -13.31
N ILE A 344 4.63 15.78 -13.86
CA ILE A 344 4.67 15.39 -15.27
C ILE A 344 3.66 14.27 -15.55
N ALA A 345 3.57 13.27 -14.66
CA ALA A 345 2.61 12.18 -14.79
C ALA A 345 1.15 12.65 -14.58
N ALA A 346 0.91 13.56 -13.63
CA ALA A 346 -0.42 14.12 -13.37
C ALA A 346 -0.90 15.08 -14.47
N LYS A 347 0.01 15.86 -15.06
CA LYS A 347 -0.33 16.70 -16.23
C LYS A 347 -0.64 15.86 -17.47
N ALA A 348 0.03 14.70 -17.64
CA ALA A 348 -0.29 13.76 -18.71
C ALA A 348 -1.66 13.10 -18.50
N ALA A 349 -2.00 12.71 -17.27
CA ALA A 349 -3.30 12.16 -16.93
C ALA A 349 -4.44 13.19 -17.04
N GLY A 350 -4.20 14.46 -16.66
CA GLY A 350 -5.15 15.56 -16.81
C GLY A 350 -5.45 15.88 -18.28
N ARG A 351 -4.43 15.91 -19.15
CA ARG A 351 -4.62 16.14 -20.59
C ARG A 351 -5.37 14.98 -21.26
N ALA A 352 -5.10 13.72 -20.88
CA ALA A 352 -5.83 12.57 -21.41
C ALA A 352 -7.32 12.56 -20.98
N ALA A 353 -7.65 13.12 -19.81
CA ALA A 353 -9.03 13.27 -19.38
C ALA A 353 -9.77 14.38 -20.15
N GLU A 354 -9.09 15.50 -20.45
CA GLU A 354 -9.65 16.61 -21.23
C GLU A 354 -9.83 16.23 -22.72
N GLU A 355 -8.91 15.46 -23.29
CA GLU A 355 -9.03 14.96 -24.67
C GLU A 355 -10.16 13.92 -24.83
N ASN A 356 -10.42 13.07 -23.80
CA ASN A 356 -11.56 12.15 -23.80
C ASN A 356 -12.91 12.85 -23.63
N ASP A 357 -12.95 13.97 -22.94
CA ASP A 357 -14.19 14.76 -22.76
C ASP A 357 -14.48 15.59 -24.03
N ALA A 358 -13.46 16.08 -24.69
CA ALA A 358 -13.57 16.78 -26.00
C ALA A 358 -14.01 15.81 -27.12
N GLY A 359 -13.49 14.58 -27.17
CA GLY A 359 -13.88 13.57 -28.14
C GLY A 359 -15.33 13.10 -28.03
N LYS A 360 -15.87 13.01 -26.80
CA LYS A 360 -17.29 12.70 -26.57
C LYS A 360 -18.22 13.85 -26.97
N GLY A 361 -17.74 15.09 -26.95
CA GLY A 361 -18.46 16.26 -27.41
C GLY A 361 -18.59 16.35 -28.94
N GLU A 362 -17.62 15.83 -29.69
CA GLU A 362 -17.64 15.79 -31.16
C GLU A 362 -18.52 14.62 -31.68
N GLU A 363 -18.42 13.40 -31.12
CA GLU A 363 -19.32 12.30 -31.48
C GLU A 363 -20.79 12.60 -31.19
N ALA A 364 -21.11 13.41 -30.15
CA ALA A 364 -22.48 13.83 -29.85
C ALA A 364 -23.00 14.91 -30.85
N ARG A 365 -22.13 15.64 -31.54
CA ARG A 365 -22.53 16.62 -32.56
C ARG A 365 -22.69 16.02 -33.94
N GLU A 366 -21.94 14.99 -34.32
CA GLU A 366 -22.14 14.28 -35.58
C GLU A 366 -23.43 13.47 -35.62
N ASN A 367 -23.87 12.89 -34.48
CA ASN A 367 -25.15 12.15 -34.40
C ASN A 367 -26.43 13.03 -34.42
N ILE A 368 -26.32 14.32 -34.31
CA ILE A 368 -27.48 15.26 -34.40
C ILE A 368 -27.63 15.83 -35.83
N GLY A 369 -26.62 15.66 -36.70
CA GLY A 369 -26.60 16.19 -38.07
C GLY A 369 -27.32 15.32 -39.13
N GLU A 370 -27.60 14.04 -38.87
CA GLU A 370 -28.14 13.11 -39.88
C GLU A 370 -29.65 12.82 -39.81
N SER A 371 -30.42 13.54 -39.00
CA SER A 371 -31.87 13.28 -38.87
C SER A 371 -32.78 14.43 -39.38
N THR A 372 -32.38 15.09 -40.46
CA THR A 372 -33.28 16.03 -41.17
C THR A 372 -33.10 15.92 -42.68
N GLU A 373 -33.66 14.86 -43.24
CA GLU A 373 -34.11 14.91 -44.68
C GLU A 373 -35.26 13.91 -44.93
N ALA A 374 -36.38 14.55 -45.36
CA ALA A 374 -37.31 14.13 -46.40
C ALA A 374 -38.47 13.18 -46.02
N ILE A 375 -39.63 13.76 -45.78
CA ILE A 375 -40.92 13.19 -46.20
C ILE A 375 -41.35 13.86 -47.50
N PRO A 376 -41.66 13.15 -48.58
CA PRO A 376 -42.54 13.65 -49.62
C PRO A 376 -43.81 12.81 -49.69
N TYR A 377 -44.93 13.53 -49.69
CA TYR A 377 -46.31 13.21 -50.19
C TYR A 377 -46.94 11.85 -49.89
#